data_e8307e4d6a3a2f1e7edf459251399005
#
_entry.id   e8307e4d6a3a2f1e7edf459251399005
#
_cell.length_a   1.000
_cell.length_b   1.000
_cell.length_c   1.000
_cell.angle_alpha   90.00
_cell.angle_beta   90.00
_cell.angle_gamma   90.00
#
_symmetry.space_group_name_H-M   'P 1'
#
loop_
_entity.id
_entity.type
_entity.pdbx_description
1 polymer ?
#
loop_
_entity_poly.entity_id
_entity_poly.type
_entity_poly.pdbx_seq_one_letter_code
_entity_poly.pdbx_strand_id
1 'polypeptide(L)'
;MKNRRNFIKGTLLGAAGALLLPKAFAASTVQKNNPHSKSAFPMVISTWNHGLAANEAAMKVLNEGGRAIDAVEQGVRVPESDPESMSVGYGGLPDRDGHVTLDACIMDHTGNCGAVSYLEHIKHPISVARKVMEETPHVMLSGKGALDFAIAQGFPKEDLLTDNAREKWEEWKKDSQYNPIINVENHDTIGLLALDKNGDISGACTTSGLSFKMHGRVGDSPIIGAGMFVDNEVGGCCATGMGEAVMKTLGSFLIVELMRQGASPQELSLIHI
;
A
#
# COMPACT_ATOMS: atom_id res chain seq x y z
N MET A 1 1.09 44.64 2.27
CA MET A 1 1.25 43.54 3.25
C MET A 1 0.09 43.63 4.24
N LYS A 2 -0.87 42.70 4.21
CA LYS A 2 -2.01 42.69 5.14
C LYS A 2 -1.51 42.20 6.51
N ASN A 3 -1.67 43.05 7.53
CA ASN A 3 -1.12 42.89 8.86
C ASN A 3 -1.80 41.72 9.60
N ARG A 4 -1.03 40.80 10.18
CA ARG A 4 -1.52 39.60 10.95
C ARG A 4 -2.59 39.96 11.99
N ARG A 5 -2.52 41.17 12.54
CA ARG A 5 -3.46 41.72 13.55
C ARG A 5 -4.88 41.91 12.98
N ASN A 6 -5.01 42.22 11.69
CA ASN A 6 -6.31 42.38 11.03
C ASN A 6 -6.96 41.04 10.64
N PHE A 7 -6.15 40.01 10.41
CA PHE A 7 -6.63 38.66 10.19
C PHE A 7 -7.28 38.07 11.44
N ILE A 8 -6.62 38.20 12.61
CA ILE A 8 -7.13 37.73 13.90
C ILE A 8 -8.43 38.44 14.30
N LYS A 9 -8.55 39.75 14.05
CA LYS A 9 -9.77 40.51 14.32
C LYS A 9 -10.94 40.10 13.43
N GLY A 10 -10.69 39.69 12.17
CA GLY A 10 -11.69 39.18 11.25
C GLY A 10 -12.24 37.81 11.66
N THR A 11 -11.38 36.93 12.19
CA THR A 11 -11.78 35.61 12.67
C THR A 11 -12.60 35.67 13.97
N LEU A 12 -12.30 36.59 14.86
CA LEU A 12 -13.06 36.79 16.11
C LEU A 12 -14.48 37.35 15.85
N LEU A 13 -14.65 38.21 14.85
CA LEU A 13 -15.98 38.73 14.45
C LEU A 13 -16.82 37.68 13.72
N GLY A 14 -16.19 36.75 12.99
CA GLY A 14 -16.86 35.61 12.36
C GLY A 14 -17.40 34.59 13.35
N ALA A 15 -16.65 34.36 14.45
CA ALA A 15 -17.06 33.45 15.52
C ALA A 15 -18.23 33.96 16.35
N ALA A 16 -18.36 35.29 16.55
CA ALA A 16 -19.47 35.90 17.29
C ALA A 16 -20.79 35.90 16.50
N GLY A 17 -20.72 35.90 15.13
CA GLY A 17 -21.90 35.82 14.26
C GLY A 17 -22.53 34.44 14.17
N ALA A 18 -21.77 33.37 14.46
CA ALA A 18 -22.26 31.98 14.40
C ALA A 18 -23.13 31.59 15.60
N LEU A 19 -23.19 32.39 16.66
CA LEU A 19 -23.99 32.13 17.86
C LEU A 19 -25.44 32.60 17.80
N LEU A 20 -25.85 33.24 16.71
CA LEU A 20 -27.23 33.80 16.55
C LEU A 20 -28.03 33.14 15.43
N LEU A 21 -27.58 32.03 14.86
CA LEU A 21 -28.41 31.25 13.95
C LEU A 21 -29.37 30.36 14.75
N PRO A 22 -30.71 30.40 14.46
CA PRO A 22 -31.63 29.51 15.13
C PRO A 22 -31.28 28.05 14.85
N LYS A 23 -31.43 27.20 15.85
CA LYS A 23 -31.28 25.74 15.82
C LYS A 23 -32.25 25.09 14.82
N ALA A 24 -31.97 25.22 13.54
CA ALA A 24 -32.72 24.59 12.45
C ALA A 24 -31.82 23.83 11.47
N PHE A 25 -30.58 23.57 11.82
CA PHE A 25 -29.91 22.41 11.24
C PHE A 25 -30.28 21.22 12.12
N ALA A 26 -31.40 20.57 11.75
CA ALA A 26 -31.63 19.21 12.17
C ALA A 26 -30.34 18.45 11.88
N ALA A 27 -29.65 18.01 12.94
CA ALA A 27 -28.69 16.95 12.80
C ALA A 27 -29.48 15.82 12.14
N SER A 28 -29.30 15.66 10.84
CA SER A 28 -29.55 14.39 10.21
C SER A 28 -28.65 13.45 11.02
N THR A 29 -29.29 12.71 11.91
CA THR A 29 -28.72 11.51 12.46
C THR A 29 -28.38 10.70 11.21
N VAL A 30 -27.13 10.80 10.77
CA VAL A 30 -26.53 9.78 9.93
C VAL A 30 -26.73 8.54 10.77
N GLN A 31 -27.77 7.80 10.42
CA GLN A 31 -28.00 6.49 10.97
C GLN A 31 -26.69 5.79 10.66
N LYS A 32 -25.89 5.52 11.71
CA LYS A 32 -24.72 4.63 11.61
C LYS A 32 -25.30 3.26 11.24
N ASN A 33 -25.66 3.13 9.96
CA ASN A 33 -25.76 1.83 9.38
C ASN A 33 -24.32 1.31 9.47
N ASN A 34 -24.10 0.47 10.44
CA ASN A 34 -22.89 -0.33 10.52
C ASN A 34 -22.91 -1.18 9.23
N PRO A 35 -22.19 -0.80 8.16
CA PRO A 35 -22.28 -1.50 6.86
C PRO A 35 -21.69 -2.90 6.99
N HIS A 36 -21.00 -3.18 8.04
CA HIS A 36 -20.53 -4.50 8.38
C HIS A 36 -21.64 -5.28 9.11
N SER A 37 -22.70 -5.70 8.38
CA SER A 37 -23.24 -7.01 8.70
C SER A 37 -22.02 -7.91 8.72
N LYS A 38 -21.64 -8.44 9.92
CA LYS A 38 -20.51 -9.33 10.07
C LYS A 38 -20.56 -10.29 8.90
N SER A 39 -19.65 -10.17 7.95
CA SER A 39 -19.51 -11.09 6.85
C SER A 39 -19.46 -12.45 7.51
N ALA A 40 -20.38 -13.37 7.16
CA ALA A 40 -20.41 -14.68 7.77
C ALA A 40 -19.13 -15.47 7.47
N PHE A 41 -18.26 -14.92 6.62
CA PHE A 41 -17.07 -15.60 6.09
C PHE A 41 -15.91 -14.62 5.97
N PRO A 42 -14.67 -15.04 6.30
CA PRO A 42 -13.46 -14.28 5.99
C PRO A 42 -13.34 -14.09 4.48
N MET A 43 -12.69 -12.97 4.08
CA MET A 43 -12.55 -12.62 2.67
C MET A 43 -11.13 -12.12 2.39
N VAL A 44 -10.63 -12.46 1.20
CA VAL A 44 -9.36 -11.95 0.66
C VAL A 44 -9.58 -11.50 -0.77
N ILE A 45 -8.98 -10.38 -1.13
CA ILE A 45 -8.92 -9.90 -2.51
C ILE A 45 -7.50 -9.39 -2.78
N SER A 46 -6.99 -9.68 -3.98
CA SER A 46 -5.67 -9.21 -4.41
C SER A 46 -5.67 -8.78 -5.86
N THR A 47 -4.61 -8.09 -6.27
CA THR A 47 -4.38 -7.70 -7.66
C THR A 47 -3.73 -8.85 -8.42
N TRP A 48 -4.01 -8.93 -9.74
CA TRP A 48 -3.37 -9.76 -10.77
C TRP A 48 -3.41 -11.28 -10.54
N ASN A 49 -2.93 -12.04 -11.54
CA ASN A 49 -2.97 -13.52 -11.52
C ASN A 49 -2.04 -14.13 -10.46
N HIS A 50 -0.90 -13.50 -10.18
CA HIS A 50 0.00 -13.95 -9.11
C HIS A 50 -0.63 -13.80 -7.71
N GLY A 51 -1.68 -13.00 -7.60
CA GLY A 51 -2.49 -12.87 -6.38
C GLY A 51 -3.27 -14.13 -6.02
N LEU A 52 -3.52 -15.08 -6.94
CA LEU A 52 -4.26 -16.30 -6.64
C LEU A 52 -3.57 -17.14 -5.56
N ALA A 53 -2.27 -17.40 -5.71
CA ALA A 53 -1.48 -18.11 -4.70
C ALA A 53 -1.37 -17.34 -3.38
N ALA A 54 -1.27 -16.01 -3.46
CA ALA A 54 -1.29 -15.14 -2.28
C ALA A 54 -2.63 -15.22 -1.54
N ASN A 55 -3.76 -15.25 -2.27
CA ASN A 55 -5.09 -15.40 -1.68
C ASN A 55 -5.25 -16.76 -0.98
N GLU A 56 -4.74 -17.83 -1.56
CA GLU A 56 -4.76 -19.16 -0.93
C GLU A 56 -4.01 -19.17 0.40
N ALA A 57 -2.80 -18.59 0.42
CA ALA A 57 -2.00 -18.49 1.63
C ALA A 57 -2.68 -17.62 2.71
N ALA A 58 -3.23 -16.46 2.32
CA ALA A 58 -3.96 -15.59 3.22
C ALA A 58 -5.24 -16.25 3.77
N MET A 59 -6.03 -16.92 2.91
CA MET A 59 -7.24 -17.63 3.31
C MET A 59 -6.93 -18.78 4.27
N LYS A 60 -5.80 -19.46 4.11
CA LYS A 60 -5.37 -20.49 5.07
C LYS A 60 -5.23 -19.91 6.48
N VAL A 61 -4.55 -18.76 6.62
CA VAL A 61 -4.40 -18.06 7.92
C VAL A 61 -5.76 -17.71 8.51
N LEU A 62 -6.67 -17.17 7.69
CA LEU A 62 -8.00 -16.76 8.16
C LEU A 62 -8.87 -17.95 8.57
N ASN A 63 -8.81 -19.06 7.82
CA ASN A 63 -9.55 -20.29 8.12
C ASN A 63 -9.07 -20.96 9.42
N GLU A 64 -7.80 -20.81 9.76
CA GLU A 64 -7.21 -21.23 11.03
C GLU A 64 -7.52 -20.26 12.20
N GLY A 65 -8.25 -19.19 11.91
CA GLY A 65 -8.69 -18.18 12.88
C GLY A 65 -7.66 -17.08 13.16
N GLY A 66 -6.67 -16.93 12.28
CA GLY A 66 -5.68 -15.86 12.32
C GLY A 66 -6.28 -14.47 12.04
N ARG A 67 -5.52 -13.42 12.35
CA ARG A 67 -5.92 -12.02 12.14
C ARG A 67 -5.73 -11.62 10.67
N ALA A 68 -6.49 -10.61 10.22
CA ALA A 68 -6.34 -10.05 8.87
C ALA A 68 -4.91 -9.58 8.58
N ILE A 69 -4.22 -8.96 9.55
CA ILE A 69 -2.83 -8.49 9.37
C ILE A 69 -1.85 -9.66 9.14
N ASP A 70 -2.06 -10.80 9.80
CA ASP A 70 -1.22 -11.98 9.61
C ASP A 70 -1.50 -12.61 8.24
N ALA A 71 -2.75 -12.57 7.79
CA ALA A 71 -3.16 -13.07 6.49
C ALA A 71 -2.57 -12.27 5.33
N VAL A 72 -2.63 -10.92 5.39
CA VAL A 72 -2.08 -10.09 4.31
C VAL A 72 -0.57 -10.25 4.21
N GLU A 73 0.16 -10.30 5.34
CA GLU A 73 1.60 -10.54 5.32
C GLU A 73 1.93 -11.89 4.70
N GLN A 74 1.33 -12.98 5.18
CA GLN A 74 1.61 -14.33 4.65
C GLN A 74 1.22 -14.45 3.18
N GLY A 75 0.12 -13.81 2.77
CA GLY A 75 -0.31 -13.80 1.38
C GLY A 75 0.73 -13.17 0.45
N VAL A 76 1.14 -11.93 0.71
CA VAL A 76 2.06 -11.23 -0.20
C VAL A 76 3.49 -11.76 -0.14
N ARG A 77 3.88 -12.47 0.91
CA ARG A 77 5.17 -13.18 0.97
C ARG A 77 5.31 -14.29 -0.08
N VAL A 78 4.20 -14.81 -0.59
CA VAL A 78 4.22 -15.83 -1.66
C VAL A 78 4.89 -15.28 -2.91
N PRO A 79 4.37 -14.21 -3.57
CA PRO A 79 5.04 -13.63 -4.72
C PRO A 79 6.40 -12.99 -4.38
N GLU A 80 6.61 -12.48 -3.15
CA GLU A 80 7.93 -12.00 -2.73
C GLU A 80 9.01 -13.10 -2.74
N SER A 81 8.61 -14.36 -2.59
CA SER A 81 9.52 -15.51 -2.60
C SER A 81 9.74 -16.11 -3.98
N ASP A 82 8.92 -15.77 -4.95
CA ASP A 82 8.93 -16.38 -6.29
C ASP A 82 10.04 -15.78 -7.15
N PRO A 83 11.10 -16.56 -7.51
CA PRO A 83 12.19 -16.08 -8.35
C PRO A 83 11.77 -15.77 -9.78
N GLU A 84 10.61 -16.26 -10.23
CA GLU A 84 10.08 -16.03 -11.58
C GLU A 84 9.14 -14.83 -11.66
N SER A 85 8.80 -14.23 -10.52
CA SER A 85 7.83 -13.12 -10.44
C SER A 85 8.26 -11.88 -11.23
N MET A 86 9.55 -11.57 -11.31
CA MET A 86 10.17 -10.42 -11.99
C MET A 86 9.62 -9.04 -11.60
N SER A 87 8.62 -8.98 -10.73
CA SER A 87 7.90 -7.75 -10.39
C SER A 87 7.75 -7.50 -8.89
N VAL A 88 7.98 -8.55 -8.08
CA VAL A 88 7.81 -8.50 -6.62
C VAL A 88 8.96 -9.26 -5.95
N GLY A 89 9.60 -8.67 -4.97
CA GLY A 89 10.54 -9.37 -4.09
C GLY A 89 11.75 -10.00 -4.79
N TYR A 90 12.02 -11.27 -4.43
CA TYR A 90 13.12 -12.07 -4.97
C TYR A 90 12.88 -12.39 -6.45
N GLY A 91 13.82 -12.01 -7.29
CA GLY A 91 13.66 -12.12 -8.74
C GLY A 91 13.09 -10.87 -9.41
N GLY A 92 12.68 -9.86 -8.65
CA GLY A 92 12.27 -8.58 -9.20
C GLY A 92 13.32 -7.97 -10.13
N LEU A 93 12.88 -7.35 -11.24
CA LEU A 93 13.80 -6.70 -12.17
C LEU A 93 14.51 -5.53 -11.47
N PRO A 94 15.82 -5.38 -11.69
CA PRO A 94 16.60 -4.34 -11.03
C PRO A 94 16.30 -2.94 -11.59
N ASP A 95 16.83 -1.93 -10.94
CA ASP A 95 16.94 -0.60 -11.50
C ASP A 95 17.98 -0.57 -12.66
N ARG A 96 18.14 0.58 -13.31
CA ARG A 96 19.06 0.72 -14.45
C ARG A 96 20.53 0.43 -14.11
N ASP A 97 20.89 0.54 -12.82
CA ASP A 97 22.26 0.36 -12.34
C ASP A 97 22.50 -1.07 -11.81
N GLY A 98 21.47 -1.93 -11.84
CA GLY A 98 21.54 -3.35 -11.49
C GLY A 98 21.17 -3.68 -10.04
N HIS A 99 20.57 -2.75 -9.31
CA HIS A 99 20.13 -2.95 -7.93
C HIS A 99 18.67 -3.37 -7.86
N VAL A 100 18.38 -4.49 -7.21
CA VAL A 100 17.00 -4.88 -6.85
C VAL A 100 16.61 -4.12 -5.61
N THR A 101 15.69 -3.17 -5.75
CA THR A 101 15.20 -2.33 -4.67
C THR A 101 13.70 -2.56 -4.48
N LEU A 102 13.30 -2.78 -3.24
CA LEU A 102 11.97 -3.22 -2.86
C LEU A 102 11.25 -2.16 -2.04
N ASP A 103 9.94 -2.05 -2.29
CA ASP A 103 9.03 -1.14 -1.62
C ASP A 103 7.86 -1.93 -1.05
N ALA A 104 7.43 -1.64 0.18
CA ALA A 104 6.26 -2.27 0.78
C ALA A 104 5.58 -1.38 1.82
N CYS A 105 4.27 -1.56 1.97
CA CYS A 105 3.53 -1.03 3.10
C CYS A 105 2.47 -2.02 3.60
N ILE A 106 2.15 -1.92 4.89
CA ILE A 106 1.15 -2.71 5.57
C ILE A 106 0.35 -1.82 6.52
N MET A 107 -0.94 -2.11 6.69
CA MET A 107 -1.82 -1.35 7.57
C MET A 107 -2.85 -2.25 8.23
N ASP A 108 -3.10 -2.05 9.52
CA ASP A 108 -4.07 -2.81 10.29
C ASP A 108 -5.40 -2.05 10.49
N HIS A 109 -6.38 -2.75 11.07
CA HIS A 109 -7.73 -2.27 11.34
C HIS A 109 -7.78 -1.08 12.34
N THR A 110 -6.73 -0.84 13.11
CA THR A 110 -6.68 0.26 14.09
C THR A 110 -6.13 1.56 13.47
N GLY A 111 -5.70 1.51 12.21
CA GLY A 111 -5.03 2.60 11.53
C GLY A 111 -3.51 2.62 11.72
N ASN A 112 -2.94 1.66 12.46
CA ASN A 112 -1.49 1.51 12.53
C ASN A 112 -0.96 1.03 11.19
N CYS A 113 0.18 1.58 10.78
CA CYS A 113 0.79 1.24 9.51
C CYS A 113 2.31 1.28 9.58
N GLY A 114 2.93 0.53 8.68
CA GLY A 114 4.37 0.51 8.50
C GLY A 114 4.75 0.39 7.03
N ALA A 115 5.89 0.95 6.68
CA ALA A 115 6.38 0.95 5.32
C ALA A 115 7.91 0.87 5.26
N VAL A 116 8.39 0.32 4.16
CA VAL A 116 9.79 0.41 3.75
C VAL A 116 9.87 0.81 2.28
N SER A 117 10.84 1.66 1.94
CA SER A 117 11.11 2.02 0.57
C SER A 117 12.58 1.88 0.24
N TYR A 118 12.86 1.57 -1.03
CA TYR A 118 14.22 1.44 -1.52
C TYR A 118 15.07 0.48 -0.67
N LEU A 119 14.43 -0.63 -0.23
CA LEU A 119 15.06 -1.67 0.58
C LEU A 119 15.80 -2.66 -0.33
N GLU A 120 17.09 -2.86 -0.10
CA GLU A 120 17.90 -3.84 -0.79
C GLU A 120 18.16 -5.06 0.09
N HIS A 121 18.48 -6.18 -0.53
CA HIS A 121 19.01 -7.39 0.11
C HIS A 121 18.09 -8.13 1.07
N ILE A 122 16.85 -7.72 1.25
CA ILE A 122 15.90 -8.40 2.14
C ILE A 122 14.75 -8.95 1.30
N LYS A 123 14.61 -10.28 1.31
CA LYS A 123 13.64 -11.01 0.49
C LYS A 123 12.18 -10.63 0.74
N HIS A 124 11.83 -10.31 2.01
CA HIS A 124 10.47 -10.01 2.44
C HIS A 124 10.33 -8.57 2.97
N PRO A 125 10.24 -7.57 2.09
CA PRO A 125 10.07 -6.17 2.51
C PRO A 125 8.79 -5.96 3.33
N ILE A 126 7.71 -6.72 3.06
CA ILE A 126 6.47 -6.61 3.82
C ILE A 126 6.64 -6.94 5.29
N SER A 127 7.45 -7.97 5.61
CA SER A 127 7.72 -8.34 7.00
C SER A 127 8.57 -7.28 7.70
N VAL A 128 9.48 -6.60 6.99
CA VAL A 128 10.21 -5.46 7.53
C VAL A 128 9.28 -4.27 7.76
N ALA A 129 8.38 -3.97 6.82
CA ALA A 129 7.36 -2.92 6.98
C ALA A 129 6.49 -3.18 8.22
N ARG A 130 6.08 -4.43 8.44
CA ARG A 130 5.36 -4.83 9.66
C ARG A 130 6.19 -4.59 10.93
N LYS A 131 7.48 -4.92 10.93
CA LYS A 131 8.37 -4.66 12.06
C LYS A 131 8.55 -3.16 12.32
N VAL A 132 8.57 -2.33 11.28
CA VAL A 132 8.57 -0.87 11.45
C VAL A 132 7.33 -0.42 12.22
N MET A 133 6.15 -0.93 11.85
CA MET A 133 4.88 -0.63 12.51
C MET A 133 4.85 -1.10 13.97
N GLU A 134 5.30 -2.33 14.24
CA GLU A 134 5.13 -2.96 15.55
C GLU A 134 6.23 -2.61 16.56
N GLU A 135 7.47 -2.33 16.09
CA GLU A 135 8.66 -2.21 16.95
C GLU A 135 9.25 -0.79 17.00
N THR A 136 8.63 0.17 16.29
CA THR A 136 9.13 1.55 16.26
C THR A 136 8.01 2.57 16.36
N PRO A 137 8.29 3.82 16.78
CA PRO A 137 7.31 4.89 16.71
C PRO A 137 7.17 5.50 15.30
N HIS A 138 7.86 4.93 14.31
CA HIS A 138 7.90 5.47 12.95
C HIS A 138 6.95 4.70 12.03
N VAL A 139 6.47 5.38 11.02
CA VAL A 139 5.63 4.76 9.97
C VAL A 139 6.48 4.22 8.82
N MET A 140 7.62 4.83 8.51
CA MET A 140 8.39 4.48 7.31
C MET A 140 9.88 4.59 7.54
N LEU A 141 10.62 3.60 7.04
CA LEU A 141 12.08 3.61 6.90
C LEU A 141 12.47 3.44 5.43
N SER A 142 13.62 4.01 5.03
CA SER A 142 14.06 4.00 3.63
C SER A 142 15.53 3.64 3.47
N GLY A 143 15.87 2.98 2.35
CA GLY A 143 17.23 2.71 1.89
C GLY A 143 18.10 2.01 2.92
N LYS A 144 19.33 2.52 3.11
CA LYS A 144 20.29 1.93 4.05
C LYS A 144 19.75 1.87 5.49
N GLY A 145 18.97 2.87 5.93
CA GLY A 145 18.39 2.86 7.28
C GLY A 145 17.38 1.72 7.46
N ALA A 146 16.56 1.44 6.44
CA ALA A 146 15.65 0.31 6.44
C ALA A 146 16.40 -1.03 6.45
N LEU A 147 17.50 -1.15 5.68
CA LEU A 147 18.35 -2.34 5.68
C LEU A 147 19.02 -2.57 7.03
N ASP A 148 19.61 -1.54 7.63
CA ASP A 148 20.27 -1.65 8.94
C ASP A 148 19.27 -2.08 10.02
N PHE A 149 18.05 -1.53 9.99
CA PHE A 149 16.95 -1.94 10.87
C PHE A 149 16.56 -3.41 10.64
N ALA A 150 16.38 -3.83 9.38
CA ALA A 150 16.02 -5.20 9.05
C ALA A 150 17.06 -6.19 9.56
N ILE A 151 18.35 -5.92 9.35
CA ILE A 151 19.43 -6.76 9.88
C ILE A 151 19.39 -6.83 11.42
N ALA A 152 19.17 -5.69 12.09
CA ALA A 152 19.05 -5.65 13.55
C ALA A 152 17.84 -6.44 14.06
N GLN A 153 16.76 -6.55 13.26
CA GLN A 153 15.59 -7.39 13.52
C GLN A 153 15.79 -8.87 13.14
N GLY A 154 16.97 -9.27 12.67
CA GLY A 154 17.32 -10.66 12.37
C GLY A 154 16.96 -11.12 10.95
N PHE A 155 16.59 -10.23 10.03
CA PHE A 155 16.39 -10.60 8.64
C PHE A 155 17.73 -10.91 7.96
N PRO A 156 17.82 -12.02 7.20
CA PRO A 156 19.05 -12.36 6.49
C PRO A 156 19.27 -11.41 5.30
N LYS A 157 20.53 -11.10 5.06
CA LYS A 157 20.94 -10.38 3.86
C LYS A 157 21.13 -11.38 2.71
N GLU A 158 20.44 -11.16 1.59
CA GLU A 158 20.43 -12.03 0.41
C GLU A 158 20.77 -11.24 -0.86
N ASP A 159 21.31 -11.92 -1.89
CA ASP A 159 21.35 -11.37 -3.24
C ASP A 159 20.00 -11.64 -3.91
N LEU A 160 19.30 -10.58 -4.29
CA LEU A 160 17.96 -10.65 -4.85
C LEU A 160 17.95 -10.68 -6.39
N LEU A 161 19.11 -10.39 -7.04
CA LEU A 161 19.22 -10.38 -8.49
C LEU A 161 19.43 -11.80 -9.02
N THR A 162 18.36 -12.45 -9.44
CA THR A 162 18.40 -13.78 -10.05
C THR A 162 19.10 -13.76 -11.42
N ASP A 163 19.57 -14.92 -11.89
CA ASP A 163 20.21 -15.03 -13.21
C ASP A 163 19.29 -14.58 -14.33
N ASN A 164 18.00 -14.94 -14.27
CA ASN A 164 16.98 -14.52 -15.23
C ASN A 164 16.77 -12.99 -15.23
N ALA A 165 16.67 -12.37 -14.06
CA ALA A 165 16.55 -10.92 -13.95
C ALA A 165 17.82 -10.20 -14.44
N ARG A 166 19.00 -10.77 -14.17
CA ARG A 166 20.30 -10.27 -14.68
C ARG A 166 20.38 -10.32 -16.19
N GLU A 167 20.00 -11.43 -16.81
CA GLU A 167 20.00 -11.59 -18.27
C GLU A 167 19.11 -10.53 -18.95
N LYS A 168 17.90 -10.31 -18.44
CA LYS A 168 16.99 -9.27 -18.94
C LYS A 168 17.53 -7.86 -18.78
N TRP A 169 18.18 -7.58 -17.66
CA TRP A 169 18.83 -6.29 -17.42
C TRP A 169 20.00 -6.06 -18.40
N GLU A 170 20.82 -7.09 -18.64
CA GLU A 170 21.93 -7.02 -19.61
C GLU A 170 21.44 -6.86 -21.06
N GLU A 171 20.32 -7.49 -21.39
CA GLU A 171 19.66 -7.31 -22.69
C GLU A 171 19.15 -5.87 -22.84
N TRP A 172 18.43 -5.37 -21.84
CA TRP A 172 17.94 -4.00 -21.85
C TRP A 172 19.05 -2.95 -22.00
N LYS A 173 20.21 -3.16 -21.41
CA LYS A 173 21.36 -2.25 -21.53
C LYS A 173 21.89 -2.09 -22.95
N LYS A 174 21.70 -3.08 -23.83
CA LYS A 174 22.18 -3.03 -25.22
C LYS A 174 21.48 -1.94 -26.04
N ASP A 175 20.21 -1.70 -25.76
CA ASP A 175 19.39 -0.73 -26.50
C ASP A 175 19.10 0.56 -25.70
N SER A 176 19.72 0.76 -24.56
CA SER A 176 19.49 1.66 -23.44
C SER A 176 19.02 3.09 -23.80
N GLN A 177 17.87 3.21 -24.45
CA GLN A 177 17.07 4.42 -24.42
C GLN A 177 16.06 4.25 -23.28
N TYR A 178 16.32 4.91 -22.15
CA TYR A 178 15.39 4.92 -21.03
C TYR A 178 14.07 5.58 -21.44
N ASN A 179 13.17 4.76 -21.94
CA ASN A 179 11.76 5.09 -21.98
C ASN A 179 11.09 4.23 -20.90
N PRO A 180 10.50 4.83 -19.85
CA PRO A 180 9.73 4.07 -18.89
C PRO A 180 8.55 3.44 -19.64
N ILE A 181 8.69 2.19 -20.02
CA ILE A 181 7.60 1.42 -20.60
C ILE A 181 6.73 1.03 -19.42
N ILE A 182 5.56 1.65 -19.35
CA ILE A 182 4.48 1.15 -18.49
C ILE A 182 4.07 -0.18 -19.10
N ASN A 183 4.54 -1.26 -18.48
CA ASN A 183 4.17 -2.58 -18.92
C ASN A 183 2.73 -2.86 -18.47
N VAL A 184 1.76 -2.60 -19.34
CA VAL A 184 0.35 -2.88 -19.10
C VAL A 184 0.07 -4.40 -19.03
N GLU A 185 1.00 -5.23 -19.49
CA GLU A 185 0.84 -6.67 -19.58
C GLU A 185 1.57 -7.46 -18.46
N ASN A 186 2.63 -6.89 -17.87
CA ASN A 186 3.35 -7.49 -16.74
C ASN A 186 3.37 -6.50 -15.57
N HIS A 187 2.38 -6.61 -14.72
CA HIS A 187 2.13 -5.68 -13.62
C HIS A 187 3.06 -5.93 -12.45
N ASP A 188 3.64 -4.86 -11.92
CA ASP A 188 4.83 -4.86 -11.08
C ASP A 188 4.54 -4.79 -9.57
N THR A 189 3.29 -5.05 -9.14
CA THR A 189 2.90 -4.83 -7.74
C THR A 189 1.83 -5.82 -7.32
N ILE A 190 1.92 -6.35 -6.11
CA ILE A 190 0.78 -6.99 -5.45
C ILE A 190 0.21 -6.09 -4.36
N GLY A 191 -1.09 -5.79 -4.46
CA GLY A 191 -1.92 -5.31 -3.37
C GLY A 191 -2.84 -6.42 -2.88
N LEU A 192 -2.99 -6.57 -1.57
CA LEU A 192 -3.85 -7.58 -0.96
C LEU A 192 -4.60 -6.99 0.23
N LEU A 193 -5.90 -7.21 0.28
CA LEU A 193 -6.77 -6.87 1.40
C LEU A 193 -7.35 -8.16 1.99
N ALA A 194 -7.44 -8.22 3.31
CA ALA A 194 -8.06 -9.32 4.03
C ALA A 194 -9.05 -8.80 5.06
N LEU A 195 -10.17 -9.50 5.20
CA LEU A 195 -11.18 -9.30 6.23
C LEU A 195 -11.28 -10.58 7.06
N ASP A 196 -11.06 -10.51 8.36
CA ASP A 196 -11.13 -11.66 9.23
C ASP A 196 -12.54 -11.90 9.81
N LYS A 197 -12.69 -12.99 10.57
CA LYS A 197 -13.97 -13.35 11.22
C LYS A 197 -14.48 -12.36 12.23
N ASN A 198 -13.65 -11.44 12.73
CA ASN A 198 -14.05 -10.40 13.67
C ASN A 198 -14.61 -9.18 12.93
N GLY A 199 -14.44 -9.11 11.61
CA GLY A 199 -14.76 -7.96 10.78
C GLY A 199 -13.63 -6.94 10.73
N ASP A 200 -12.41 -7.33 11.13
CA ASP A 200 -11.24 -6.48 11.06
C ASP A 200 -10.58 -6.59 9.68
N ILE A 201 -10.29 -5.42 9.07
CA ILE A 201 -9.66 -5.33 7.75
C ILE A 201 -8.18 -4.97 7.88
N SER A 202 -7.36 -5.57 7.05
CA SER A 202 -5.94 -5.19 6.91
C SER A 202 -5.56 -5.19 5.43
N GLY A 203 -4.50 -4.43 5.10
CA GLY A 203 -4.00 -4.36 3.74
C GLY A 203 -2.47 -4.43 3.68
N ALA A 204 -1.97 -4.93 2.56
CA ALA A 204 -0.55 -4.98 2.23
C ALA A 204 -0.35 -4.61 0.76
N CYS A 205 0.76 -3.93 0.47
CA CYS A 205 1.20 -3.63 -0.88
C CYS A 205 2.71 -3.82 -0.96
N THR A 206 3.21 -4.53 -1.97
CA THR A 206 4.65 -4.80 -2.13
C THR A 206 5.05 -4.94 -3.60
N THR A 207 6.26 -4.51 -3.92
CA THR A 207 6.76 -4.43 -5.31
C THR A 207 8.28 -4.35 -5.37
N SER A 208 8.86 -4.70 -6.53
CA SER A 208 10.21 -4.27 -6.92
C SER A 208 10.22 -2.95 -7.72
N GLY A 209 9.06 -2.34 -7.95
CA GLY A 209 8.88 -1.12 -8.73
C GLY A 209 8.98 -1.34 -10.23
N LEU A 210 9.10 -0.26 -11.00
CA LEU A 210 9.24 -0.33 -12.46
C LEU A 210 10.57 -0.98 -12.85
N SER A 211 10.53 -1.83 -13.86
CA SER A 211 11.71 -2.46 -14.44
C SER A 211 12.70 -1.40 -14.96
N PHE A 212 13.97 -1.56 -14.60
CA PHE A 212 15.06 -0.68 -15.04
C PHE A 212 14.85 0.80 -14.69
N LYS A 213 14.10 1.07 -13.64
CA LYS A 213 13.82 2.41 -13.09
C LYS A 213 15.10 3.20 -12.82
N MET A 214 15.00 4.51 -12.75
CA MET A 214 16.11 5.33 -12.26
C MET A 214 16.50 4.91 -10.86
N HIS A 215 17.80 4.85 -10.59
CA HIS A 215 18.30 4.59 -9.25
C HIS A 215 17.72 5.61 -8.26
N GLY A 216 17.13 5.14 -7.16
CA GLY A 216 16.43 5.99 -6.19
C GLY A 216 14.94 6.20 -6.47
N ARG A 217 14.39 5.76 -7.60
CA ARG A 217 12.95 5.87 -7.87
C ARG A 217 12.15 4.99 -6.91
N VAL A 218 11.15 5.60 -6.28
CA VAL A 218 10.12 4.95 -5.48
C VAL A 218 8.76 5.25 -6.09
N GLY A 219 7.89 4.25 -6.20
CA GLY A 219 6.51 4.38 -6.67
C GLY A 219 5.51 4.59 -5.52
N ASP A 220 4.26 4.26 -5.81
CA ASP A 220 3.14 4.40 -4.88
C ASP A 220 3.13 3.34 -3.77
N SER A 221 3.67 2.14 -4.04
CA SER A 221 3.49 0.95 -3.20
C SER A 221 3.89 1.12 -1.72
N PRO A 222 4.94 1.89 -1.32
CA PRO A 222 5.28 2.07 0.09
C PRO A 222 4.53 3.24 0.74
N ILE A 223 3.72 3.97 -0.02
CA ILE A 223 3.08 5.21 0.45
C ILE A 223 1.65 4.90 0.87
N ILE A 224 1.42 4.95 2.19
CA ILE A 224 0.07 4.82 2.77
C ILE A 224 -0.85 5.89 2.19
N GLY A 225 -1.99 5.46 1.68
CA GLY A 225 -2.95 6.31 0.96
C GLY A 225 -2.75 6.35 -0.55
N ALA A 226 -1.55 6.01 -1.06
CA ALA A 226 -1.31 5.84 -2.50
C ALA A 226 -1.41 4.36 -2.89
N GLY A 227 -0.42 3.53 -2.59
CA GLY A 227 -0.42 2.11 -2.97
C GLY A 227 -1.46 1.27 -2.22
N MET A 228 -1.80 1.65 -1.00
CA MET A 228 -2.81 0.96 -0.19
C MET A 228 -3.35 1.90 0.90
N PHE A 229 -4.63 1.73 1.22
CA PHE A 229 -5.25 2.35 2.40
C PHE A 229 -6.39 1.47 2.92
N VAL A 230 -6.52 1.35 4.23
CA VAL A 230 -7.66 0.68 4.89
C VAL A 230 -8.23 1.54 6.00
N ASP A 231 -9.55 1.45 6.18
CA ASP A 231 -10.29 2.02 7.29
C ASP A 231 -11.35 1.02 7.74
N ASN A 232 -11.28 0.59 8.99
CA ASN A 232 -12.13 -0.48 9.50
C ASN A 232 -13.64 -0.11 9.55
N GLU A 233 -13.97 1.17 9.49
CA GLU A 233 -15.36 1.64 9.44
C GLU A 233 -15.90 1.74 8.00
N VAL A 234 -15.04 1.68 6.98
CA VAL A 234 -15.39 1.96 5.59
C VAL A 234 -15.04 0.79 4.67
N GLY A 235 -13.77 0.39 4.64
CA GLY A 235 -13.25 -0.61 3.73
C GLY A 235 -11.78 -0.37 3.39
N GLY A 236 -11.32 -0.95 2.29
CA GLY A 236 -9.93 -0.80 1.85
C GLY A 236 -9.79 -0.70 0.35
N CYS A 237 -8.65 -0.17 -0.08
CA CYS A 237 -8.25 -0.09 -1.47
C CYS A 237 -6.75 -0.35 -1.61
N CYS A 238 -6.37 -1.06 -2.67
CA CYS A 238 -5.00 -1.19 -3.15
C CYS A 238 -4.94 -0.68 -4.58
N ALA A 239 -3.85 -0.02 -4.94
CA ALA A 239 -3.56 0.45 -6.28
C ALA A 239 -2.31 -0.23 -6.84
N THR A 240 -2.25 -0.33 -8.16
CA THR A 240 -1.12 -0.85 -8.93
C THR A 240 -1.10 -0.21 -10.31
N GLY A 241 0.00 -0.32 -11.04
CA GLY A 241 0.16 0.23 -12.39
C GLY A 241 1.08 1.45 -12.41
N MET A 242 0.58 2.61 -12.86
CA MET A 242 1.40 3.82 -12.94
C MET A 242 1.54 4.51 -11.57
N GLY A 243 2.56 4.12 -10.80
CA GLY A 243 2.79 4.64 -9.44
C GLY A 243 2.81 6.16 -9.34
N GLU A 244 3.41 6.85 -10.31
CA GLU A 244 3.46 8.31 -10.36
C GLU A 244 2.07 8.96 -10.45
N ALA A 245 1.12 8.35 -11.15
CA ALA A 245 -0.25 8.84 -11.24
C ALA A 245 -1.00 8.61 -9.93
N VAL A 246 -0.86 7.42 -9.35
CA VAL A 246 -1.48 7.04 -8.07
C VAL A 246 -0.97 7.95 -6.94
N MET A 247 0.34 8.23 -6.88
CA MET A 247 0.93 9.13 -5.88
C MET A 247 0.38 10.55 -5.97
N LYS A 248 0.20 11.09 -7.19
CA LYS A 248 -0.30 12.45 -7.40
C LYS A 248 -1.73 12.66 -6.88
N THR A 249 -2.52 11.60 -6.80
CA THR A 249 -3.93 11.63 -6.39
C THR A 249 -4.18 11.06 -5.01
N LEU A 250 -3.19 10.36 -4.39
CA LEU A 250 -3.39 9.50 -3.22
C LEU A 250 -4.57 8.54 -3.44
N GLY A 251 -4.53 7.84 -4.57
CA GLY A 251 -5.68 7.14 -5.15
C GLY A 251 -6.39 6.18 -4.21
N SER A 252 -5.65 5.40 -3.41
CA SER A 252 -6.26 4.45 -2.48
C SER A 252 -7.01 5.14 -1.33
N PHE A 253 -6.45 6.22 -0.77
CA PHE A 253 -7.13 7.04 0.24
C PHE A 253 -8.37 7.71 -0.35
N LEU A 254 -8.26 8.29 -1.55
CA LEU A 254 -9.39 8.96 -2.21
C LEU A 254 -10.57 7.99 -2.44
N ILE A 255 -10.29 6.75 -2.87
CA ILE A 255 -11.33 5.73 -3.07
C ILE A 255 -12.02 5.40 -1.75
N VAL A 256 -11.28 5.17 -0.67
CA VAL A 256 -11.87 4.89 0.65
C VAL A 256 -12.68 6.08 1.15
N GLU A 257 -12.23 7.31 0.92
CA GLU A 257 -12.98 8.51 1.30
C GLU A 257 -14.27 8.68 0.48
N LEU A 258 -14.26 8.36 -0.82
CA LEU A 258 -15.48 8.33 -1.64
C LEU A 258 -16.45 7.22 -1.17
N MET A 259 -15.95 6.06 -0.76
CA MET A 259 -16.79 5.03 -0.12
C MET A 259 -17.40 5.53 1.20
N ARG A 260 -16.66 6.29 2.01
CA ARG A 260 -17.17 6.94 3.22
C ARG A 260 -18.35 7.89 2.92
N GLN A 261 -18.31 8.54 1.76
CA GLN A 261 -19.38 9.43 1.27
C GLN A 261 -20.53 8.68 0.62
N GLY A 262 -20.48 7.35 0.53
CA GLY A 262 -21.58 6.51 0.08
C GLY A 262 -21.43 5.93 -1.34
N ALA A 263 -20.31 6.16 -2.03
CA ALA A 263 -20.04 5.49 -3.29
C ALA A 263 -19.75 4.00 -3.06
N SER A 264 -20.26 3.14 -3.94
CA SER A 264 -19.99 1.71 -3.86
C SER A 264 -18.60 1.35 -4.43
N PRO A 265 -17.94 0.32 -3.93
CA PRO A 265 -16.68 -0.17 -4.51
C PRO A 265 -16.80 -0.50 -6.01
N GLN A 266 -17.98 -0.98 -6.43
CA GLN A 266 -18.27 -1.31 -7.83
C GLN A 266 -18.23 -0.08 -8.72
N GLU A 267 -18.86 1.03 -8.31
CA GLU A 267 -18.83 2.28 -9.07
C GLU A 267 -17.41 2.82 -9.18
N LEU A 268 -16.65 2.78 -8.09
CA LEU A 268 -15.28 3.30 -8.04
C LEU A 268 -14.29 2.47 -8.84
N SER A 269 -14.46 1.14 -8.91
CA SER A 269 -13.59 0.27 -9.70
C SER A 269 -13.81 0.41 -11.21
N LEU A 270 -14.98 0.85 -11.66
CA LEU A 270 -15.31 1.06 -13.08
C LEU A 270 -14.78 2.38 -13.65
N ILE A 271 -14.43 3.34 -12.83
CA ILE A 271 -13.90 4.65 -13.27
C ILE A 271 -12.56 4.52 -14.02
N HIS A 272 -11.85 3.42 -13.84
CA HIS A 272 -10.52 3.19 -14.42
C HIS A 272 -10.52 2.31 -15.67
N ILE A 273 -11.69 1.81 -16.08
CA ILE A 273 -11.91 1.06 -17.32
C ILE A 273 -12.45 1.97 -18.40
#